data_92a77406f8b8a8e370fd814f8c74f161
#
_entry.id   92a77406f8b8a8e370fd814f8c74f161
#
_cell.length_a   1.000
_cell.length_b   1.000
_cell.length_c   1.000
_cell.angle_alpha   90.00
_cell.angle_beta   90.00
_cell.angle_gamma   90.00
#
_symmetry.space_group_name_H-M   'P 1'
#
loop_
_entity.id
_entity.type
_entity.pdbx_description
1 polymer ?
#
loop_
_entity_poly.entity_id
_entity_poly.type
_entity_poly.pdbx_seq_one_letter_code
_entity_poly.pdbx_strand_id
1 'polypeptide(L)'
;QTSELPAFYTRKSGFGVDYRMDSPAELAAAFKAQNDMELGGGMLVTNPIPEEYSMDHKVIDAAIEQALADAKAQGIHGKETTPFLLARVKDLTGGNSLESNIQLVYNNARLAAKTACALQTLEQA
;
A
#
# COMPACT_ATOMS: atom_id res chain seq x y z
N GLN A 1 0.53 -9.01 -8.75
CA GLN A 1 0.12 -9.93 -7.67
C GLN A 1 -1.38 -9.80 -7.33
N THR A 2 -2.01 -8.71 -7.66
CA THR A 2 -3.45 -8.50 -7.50
C THR A 2 -3.98 -7.59 -8.60
N SER A 3 -5.25 -7.79 -8.97
CA SER A 3 -6.00 -6.91 -9.90
C SER A 3 -6.82 -5.86 -9.15
N GLU A 4 -6.77 -5.86 -7.83
CA GLU A 4 -7.42 -4.87 -6.97
C GLU A 4 -6.41 -3.89 -6.39
N LEU A 5 -6.84 -2.64 -6.21
CA LEU A 5 -6.14 -1.67 -5.40
C LEU A 5 -6.09 -2.19 -3.96
N PRO A 6 -4.90 -2.40 -3.36
CA PRO A 6 -4.86 -2.87 -1.99
C PRO A 6 -5.39 -1.81 -1.03
N ALA A 7 -6.13 -2.24 -0.02
CA ALA A 7 -6.44 -1.41 1.13
C ALA A 7 -5.24 -1.43 2.11
N PHE A 8 -5.17 -0.44 3.00
CA PHE A 8 -3.99 -0.23 3.84
C PHE A 8 -3.71 -1.39 4.81
N TYR A 9 -4.74 -1.99 5.39
CA TYR A 9 -4.65 -3.10 6.34
C TYR A 9 -5.09 -4.45 5.77
N THR A 10 -5.65 -4.45 4.56
CA THR A 10 -6.17 -5.63 3.87
C THR A 10 -5.70 -5.66 2.43
N ARG A 11 -5.71 -6.84 1.82
CA ARG A 11 -5.29 -7.02 0.43
C ARG A 11 -6.32 -6.58 -0.60
N LYS A 12 -7.58 -6.46 -0.20
CA LYS A 12 -8.71 -6.18 -1.07
C LYS A 12 -9.41 -4.90 -0.67
N SER A 13 -9.85 -4.14 -1.65
CA SER A 13 -10.63 -2.90 -1.46
C SER A 13 -11.93 -2.86 -2.26
N GLY A 14 -12.12 -3.79 -3.19
CA GLY A 14 -13.22 -3.77 -4.16
C GLY A 14 -13.00 -2.84 -5.36
N PHE A 15 -11.88 -2.12 -5.42
CA PHE A 15 -11.53 -1.23 -6.54
C PHE A 15 -10.45 -1.89 -7.41
N GLY A 16 -10.59 -1.78 -8.74
CA GLY A 16 -9.61 -2.30 -9.68
C GLY A 16 -8.38 -1.41 -9.83
N VAL A 17 -7.30 -1.99 -10.36
CA VAL A 17 -6.12 -1.27 -10.85
C VAL A 17 -6.08 -1.30 -12.37
N ASP A 18 -5.39 -0.34 -12.99
CA ASP A 18 -5.27 -0.27 -14.46
C ASP A 18 -4.50 -1.47 -15.01
N TYR A 19 -3.40 -1.85 -14.36
CA TYR A 19 -2.53 -2.95 -14.76
C TYR A 19 -2.12 -3.79 -13.57
N ARG A 20 -2.21 -5.10 -13.73
CA ARG A 20 -1.64 -6.05 -12.79
C ARG A 20 -0.25 -6.46 -13.27
N MET A 21 0.73 -6.41 -12.36
CA MET A 21 2.07 -6.92 -12.56
C MET A 21 2.44 -7.88 -11.43
N ASP A 22 3.04 -8.99 -11.76
CA ASP A 22 3.25 -10.08 -10.81
C ASP A 22 4.70 -10.21 -10.34
N SER A 23 5.63 -9.48 -10.98
CA SER A 23 7.05 -9.54 -10.64
C SER A 23 7.76 -8.19 -10.68
N PRO A 24 8.87 -8.04 -9.93
CA PRO A 24 9.76 -6.88 -10.04
C PRO A 24 10.33 -6.67 -11.45
N ALA A 25 10.53 -7.77 -12.20
CA ALA A 25 11.03 -7.70 -13.57
C ALA A 25 10.01 -7.07 -14.53
N GLU A 26 8.71 -7.40 -14.40
CA GLU A 26 7.64 -6.75 -15.16
C GLU A 26 7.53 -5.27 -14.84
N LEU A 27 7.62 -4.89 -13.57
CA LEU A 27 7.64 -3.49 -13.15
C LEU A 27 8.83 -2.73 -13.76
N ALA A 28 10.02 -3.32 -13.71
CA ALA A 28 11.23 -2.74 -14.29
C ALA A 28 11.11 -2.58 -15.81
N ALA A 29 10.59 -3.58 -16.50
CA ALA A 29 10.38 -3.54 -17.94
C ALA A 29 9.37 -2.46 -18.34
N ALA A 30 8.26 -2.33 -17.61
CA ALA A 30 7.27 -1.29 -17.85
C ALA A 30 7.84 0.11 -17.62
N PHE A 31 8.61 0.31 -16.55
CA PHE A 31 9.26 1.57 -16.25
C PHE A 31 10.32 1.93 -17.31
N LYS A 32 11.14 0.95 -17.72
CA LYS A 32 12.11 1.15 -18.81
C LYS A 32 11.40 1.52 -20.11
N ALA A 33 10.34 0.84 -20.49
CA ALA A 33 9.57 1.15 -21.70
C ALA A 33 9.01 2.59 -21.67
N GLN A 34 8.48 3.03 -20.52
CA GLN A 34 8.00 4.40 -20.34
C GLN A 34 9.13 5.42 -20.56
N ASN A 35 10.33 5.16 -20.04
CA ASN A 35 11.49 6.03 -20.20
C ASN A 35 12.00 6.03 -21.64
N ASP A 36 12.13 4.85 -22.26
CA ASP A 36 12.60 4.72 -23.66
C ASP A 36 11.67 5.41 -24.67
N MET A 37 10.38 5.46 -24.37
CA MET A 37 9.38 6.16 -25.18
C MET A 37 9.29 7.66 -24.86
N GLU A 38 10.11 8.16 -23.94
CA GLU A 38 10.11 9.56 -23.48
C GLU A 38 8.73 10.04 -22.98
N LEU A 39 7.92 9.14 -22.44
CA LEU A 39 6.64 9.47 -21.85
C LEU A 39 6.86 10.18 -20.51
N GLY A 40 6.43 11.41 -20.41
CA GLY A 40 6.47 12.16 -19.15
C GLY A 40 5.54 11.55 -18.09
N GLY A 41 5.80 11.91 -16.83
CA GLY A 41 4.98 11.47 -15.69
C GLY A 41 5.65 10.42 -14.82
N GLY A 42 4.86 9.81 -13.96
CA GLY A 42 5.31 8.79 -13.01
C GLY A 42 4.44 7.53 -13.06
N MET A 43 4.94 6.48 -12.41
CA MET A 43 4.22 5.23 -12.24
C MET A 43 3.89 5.04 -10.77
N LEU A 44 2.61 4.91 -10.44
CA LEU A 44 2.17 4.57 -9.09
C LEU A 44 2.07 3.04 -8.97
N VAL A 45 2.93 2.47 -8.14
CA VAL A 45 2.93 1.03 -7.85
C VAL A 45 2.25 0.80 -6.51
N THR A 46 1.11 0.15 -6.52
CA THR A 46 0.39 -0.25 -5.32
C THR A 46 0.71 -1.70 -4.99
N ASN A 47 1.21 -1.93 -3.78
CA ASN A 47 1.69 -3.24 -3.34
C ASN A 47 0.87 -3.73 -2.15
N PRO A 48 0.21 -4.90 -2.24
CA PRO A 48 -0.60 -5.40 -1.15
C PRO A 48 0.26 -5.82 0.04
N ILE A 49 -0.31 -5.68 1.25
CA ILE A 49 0.25 -6.27 2.46
C ILE A 49 0.43 -7.78 2.28
N PRO A 50 1.49 -8.41 2.82
CA PRO A 50 1.61 -9.87 2.81
C PRO A 50 0.38 -10.53 3.43
N GLU A 51 -0.06 -11.65 2.87
CA GLU A 51 -1.33 -12.28 3.26
C GLU A 51 -1.38 -12.65 4.75
N GLU A 52 -0.27 -13.12 5.28
CA GLU A 52 -0.11 -13.49 6.69
C GLU A 52 -0.29 -12.32 7.67
N TYR A 53 -0.15 -11.07 7.20
CA TYR A 53 -0.33 -9.84 7.99
C TYR A 53 -1.59 -9.06 7.60
N SER A 54 -2.36 -9.55 6.64
CA SER A 54 -3.64 -8.95 6.25
C SER A 54 -4.64 -9.13 7.38
N MET A 55 -5.27 -8.04 7.79
CA MET A 55 -6.27 -8.07 8.87
C MET A 55 -7.62 -8.60 8.36
N ASP A 56 -8.44 -9.08 9.29
CA ASP A 56 -9.83 -9.39 8.98
C ASP A 56 -10.60 -8.11 8.60
N HIS A 57 -11.28 -8.14 7.45
CA HIS A 57 -11.94 -6.97 6.88
C HIS A 57 -12.99 -6.38 7.81
N LYS A 58 -13.77 -7.23 8.48
CA LYS A 58 -14.85 -6.75 9.37
C LYS A 58 -14.31 -6.08 10.63
N VAL A 59 -13.21 -6.62 11.15
CA VAL A 59 -12.57 -6.07 12.35
C VAL A 59 -11.95 -4.71 12.05
N ILE A 60 -11.23 -4.61 10.93
CA ILE A 60 -10.56 -3.35 10.60
C ILE A 60 -11.54 -2.28 10.15
N ASP A 61 -12.60 -2.61 9.42
CA ASP A 61 -13.63 -1.65 9.02
C ASP A 61 -14.34 -1.05 10.23
N ALA A 62 -14.73 -1.88 11.19
CA ALA A 62 -15.35 -1.40 12.44
C ALA A 62 -14.40 -0.47 13.22
N ALA A 63 -13.10 -0.79 13.28
CA ALA A 63 -12.12 0.06 13.93
C ALA A 63 -11.92 1.40 13.21
N ILE A 64 -11.91 1.38 11.87
CA ILE A 64 -11.79 2.61 11.06
C ILE A 64 -13.04 3.49 11.22
N GLU A 65 -14.24 2.91 11.16
CA GLU A 65 -15.48 3.66 11.36
C GLU A 65 -15.52 4.33 12.73
N GLN A 66 -15.13 3.61 13.78
CA GLN A 66 -15.04 4.17 15.12
C GLN A 66 -13.99 5.28 15.21
N ALA A 67 -12.81 5.08 14.62
CA ALA A 67 -11.76 6.10 14.60
C ALA A 67 -12.19 7.38 13.87
N LEU A 68 -12.92 7.24 12.76
CA LEU A 68 -13.49 8.38 12.02
C LEU A 68 -14.55 9.13 12.84
N ALA A 69 -15.41 8.42 13.55
CA ALA A 69 -16.39 9.02 14.45
C ALA A 69 -15.72 9.79 15.59
N ASP A 70 -14.68 9.21 16.18
CA ASP A 70 -13.89 9.83 17.25
C ASP A 70 -13.15 11.08 16.74
N ALA A 71 -12.55 11.03 15.55
CA ALA A 71 -11.90 12.19 14.93
C ALA A 71 -12.90 13.33 14.71
N LYS A 72 -14.10 13.03 14.21
CA LYS A 72 -15.16 14.02 14.02
C LYS A 72 -15.62 14.63 15.35
N ALA A 73 -15.81 13.81 16.38
CA ALA A 73 -16.23 14.28 17.69
C ALA A 73 -15.19 15.19 18.37
N GLN A 74 -13.91 14.98 18.08
CA GLN A 74 -12.79 15.77 18.62
C GLN A 74 -12.40 16.95 17.72
N GLY A 75 -13.07 17.13 16.57
CA GLY A 75 -12.76 18.22 15.64
C GLY A 75 -11.42 18.06 14.93
N ILE A 76 -10.91 16.83 14.82
CA ILE A 76 -9.64 16.54 14.14
C ILE A 76 -9.86 16.65 12.62
N HIS A 77 -9.02 17.46 11.94
CA HIS A 77 -9.12 17.67 10.50
C HIS A 77 -7.76 18.04 9.87
N GLY A 78 -7.72 18.03 8.54
CA GLY A 78 -6.51 18.39 7.78
C GLY A 78 -5.35 17.43 8.03
N LYS A 79 -4.17 17.96 8.23
CA LYS A 79 -2.92 17.19 8.41
C LYS A 79 -2.87 16.32 9.66
N GLU A 80 -3.70 16.60 10.64
CA GLU A 80 -3.77 15.86 11.91
C GLU A 80 -4.61 14.57 11.77
N THR A 81 -5.43 14.45 10.74
CA THR A 81 -6.35 13.33 10.55
C THR A 81 -5.60 11.99 10.44
N THR A 82 -4.61 11.89 9.56
CA THR A 82 -3.90 10.61 9.34
C THR A 82 -3.16 10.12 10.59
N PRO A 83 -2.34 10.92 11.29
CA PRO A 83 -1.70 10.48 12.54
C PRO A 83 -2.71 10.05 13.61
N PHE A 84 -3.81 10.79 13.75
CA PHE A 84 -4.88 10.45 14.69
C PHE A 84 -5.52 9.10 14.36
N LEU A 85 -5.92 8.89 13.10
CA LEU A 85 -6.57 7.65 12.67
C LEU A 85 -5.65 6.44 12.87
N LEU A 86 -4.37 6.55 12.51
CA LEU A 86 -3.40 5.47 12.71
C LEU A 86 -3.25 5.10 14.19
N ALA A 87 -3.13 6.10 15.07
CA ALA A 87 -3.03 5.87 16.50
C ALA A 87 -4.31 5.24 17.06
N ARG A 88 -5.47 5.76 16.66
CA ARG A 88 -6.76 5.30 17.17
C ARG A 88 -7.10 3.87 16.71
N VAL A 89 -6.85 3.56 15.42
CA VAL A 89 -7.04 2.20 14.90
C VAL A 89 -6.09 1.22 15.59
N LYS A 90 -4.84 1.61 15.86
CA LYS A 90 -3.90 0.80 16.65
C LYS A 90 -4.48 0.45 18.02
N ASP A 91 -5.03 1.44 18.74
CA ASP A 91 -5.59 1.23 20.07
C ASP A 91 -6.83 0.31 20.00
N LEU A 92 -7.70 0.53 19.04
CA LEU A 92 -8.93 -0.27 18.84
C LEU A 92 -8.64 -1.72 18.42
N THR A 93 -7.50 -1.98 17.78
CA THR A 93 -7.08 -3.33 17.34
C THR A 93 -6.06 -4.00 18.26
N GLY A 94 -5.84 -3.45 19.45
CA GLY A 94 -4.88 -4.01 20.40
C GLY A 94 -3.43 -4.10 19.88
N GLY A 95 -3.04 -3.20 18.98
CA GLY A 95 -1.72 -3.15 18.37
C GLY A 95 -1.55 -3.96 17.07
N ASN A 96 -2.47 -4.84 16.72
CA ASN A 96 -2.36 -5.69 15.52
C ASN A 96 -2.24 -4.87 14.23
N SER A 97 -2.93 -3.73 14.13
CA SER A 97 -2.83 -2.84 12.97
C SER A 97 -1.45 -2.20 12.82
N LEU A 98 -0.72 -1.99 13.92
CA LEU A 98 0.65 -1.48 13.85
C LEU A 98 1.59 -2.51 13.23
N GLU A 99 1.50 -3.78 13.62
CA GLU A 99 2.30 -4.85 13.03
C GLU A 99 1.99 -5.00 11.53
N SER A 100 0.71 -5.00 11.16
CA SER A 100 0.29 -5.01 9.75
C SER A 100 0.90 -3.84 8.96
N ASN A 101 0.89 -2.64 9.52
CA ASN A 101 1.49 -1.46 8.89
C ASN A 101 3.01 -1.58 8.72
N ILE A 102 3.73 -2.07 9.74
CA ILE A 102 5.18 -2.28 9.68
C ILE A 102 5.51 -3.26 8.54
N GLN A 103 4.79 -4.37 8.44
CA GLN A 103 5.01 -5.37 7.41
C GLN A 103 4.66 -4.86 6.00
N LEU A 104 3.63 -4.01 5.88
CA LEU A 104 3.32 -3.30 4.64
C LEU A 104 4.50 -2.42 4.18
N VAL A 105 5.08 -1.63 5.07
CA VAL A 105 6.23 -0.76 4.76
C VAL A 105 7.45 -1.60 4.35
N TYR A 106 7.75 -2.68 5.06
CA TYR A 106 8.84 -3.57 4.69
C TYR A 106 8.62 -4.24 3.34
N ASN A 107 7.39 -4.67 3.05
CA ASN A 107 7.05 -5.26 1.75
C ASN A 107 7.22 -4.27 0.61
N ASN A 108 6.82 -3.01 0.81
CA ASN A 108 7.02 -1.94 -0.17
C ASN A 108 8.51 -1.67 -0.42
N ALA A 109 9.31 -1.58 0.64
CA ALA A 109 10.75 -1.36 0.52
C ALA A 109 11.45 -2.52 -0.22
N ARG A 110 11.09 -3.77 0.08
CA ARG A 110 11.62 -4.95 -0.60
C ARG A 110 11.24 -4.97 -2.08
N LEU A 111 10.00 -4.63 -2.43
CA LEU A 111 9.56 -4.56 -3.82
C LEU A 111 10.33 -3.48 -4.58
N ALA A 112 10.45 -2.29 -4.00
CA ALA A 112 11.19 -1.18 -4.62
C ALA A 112 12.66 -1.56 -4.87
N ALA A 113 13.33 -2.15 -3.89
CA ALA A 113 14.72 -2.59 -4.04
C ALA A 113 14.89 -3.66 -5.14
N LYS A 114 14.01 -4.67 -5.17
CA LYS A 114 14.04 -5.72 -6.20
C LYS A 114 13.76 -5.15 -7.59
N THR A 115 12.84 -4.18 -7.70
CA THR A 115 12.54 -3.52 -8.98
C THR A 115 13.73 -2.69 -9.46
N ALA A 116 14.41 -1.97 -8.57
CA ALA A 116 15.61 -1.21 -8.92
C ALA A 116 16.74 -2.12 -9.41
N CYS A 117 16.98 -3.25 -8.74
CA CYS A 117 17.96 -4.24 -9.20
C CYS A 117 17.60 -4.83 -10.57
N ALA A 118 16.31 -5.14 -10.80
CA ALA A 118 15.84 -5.65 -12.09
C ALA A 118 16.01 -4.60 -13.20
N LEU A 119 15.70 -3.33 -12.92
CA LEU A 119 15.90 -2.22 -13.87
C LEU A 119 17.39 -2.08 -14.24
N GLN A 120 18.27 -2.06 -13.26
CA GLN A 120 19.72 -1.99 -13.49
C GLN A 120 20.22 -3.13 -14.40
N THR A 121 19.69 -4.32 -14.23
CA THR A 121 20.04 -5.48 -15.08
C THR A 121 19.56 -5.26 -16.53
N LEU A 122 18.38 -4.70 -16.74
CA LEU A 122 17.85 -4.38 -18.07
C LEU A 122 18.63 -3.26 -18.76
N GLU A 123 19.15 -2.28 -18.03
CA GLU A 123 19.94 -1.16 -18.57
C GLU A 123 21.34 -1.58 -18.97
N GLN A 124 21.89 -2.63 -18.36
CA GLN A 124 23.21 -3.16 -18.68
C GLN A 124 23.18 -4.20 -19.82
N ALA A 125 22.04 -4.67 -20.18
CA ALA A 125 21.87 -5.63 -21.27
C ALA A 125 21.79 -4.93 -22.62
#